data_d98a52accea7e58bcd7dd4344d5455a1
#
_entry.id   d98a52accea7e58bcd7dd4344d5455a1
#
_cell.length_a   1.000
_cell.length_b   1.000
_cell.length_c   1.000
_cell.angle_alpha   90.00
_cell.angle_beta   90.00
_cell.angle_gamma   90.00
#
_symmetry.space_group_name_H-M   'P 1'
#
loop_
_entity.id
_entity.type
_entity.pdbx_description
1 polymer ?
#
loop_
_entity_poly.entity_id
_entity_poly.type
_entity_poly.pdbx_seq_one_letter_code
_entity_poly.pdbx_strand_id
1 'polypeptide(L)'
;LVFGLAEKLPKNVELYENSPVIDIRKGKINTLRTPESTIRAENVIMACNYEPLASGQQKQRVVGVTLSGSITRVLTQDEIETLGTETSWGVLSLHSGGATVRLTDDKRISIRNTAEYNNHRLLNKGQLKARQKIHRQSFDNRFPDLSHVPFEHLYSGVEGVTANKTNIFKRLSPNLYFAGCYNGSGI
;
A
#
# COMPACT_ATOMS: atom_id res chain seq x y z
N LEU A 1 -8.32 -5.69 7.06
CA LEU A 1 -7.44 -5.56 8.21
C LEU A 1 -7.48 -4.14 8.80
N VAL A 2 -7.12 -3.08 8.04
CA VAL A 2 -7.00 -1.70 8.57
C VAL A 2 -8.31 -1.20 9.16
N PHE A 3 -9.43 -1.29 8.45
CA PHE A 3 -10.75 -0.90 8.97
C PHE A 3 -11.14 -1.69 10.22
N GLY A 4 -10.95 -3.01 10.23
CA GLY A 4 -11.25 -3.82 11.40
C GLY A 4 -10.35 -3.53 12.62
N LEU A 5 -9.13 -3.03 12.40
CA LEU A 5 -8.30 -2.52 13.50
C LEU A 5 -8.83 -1.18 14.02
N ALA A 6 -9.21 -0.27 13.13
CA ALA A 6 -9.77 1.02 13.51
C ALA A 6 -11.08 0.88 14.32
N GLU A 7 -11.94 -0.06 13.94
CA GLU A 7 -13.17 -0.37 14.67
C GLU A 7 -12.94 -1.01 16.07
N LYS A 8 -11.77 -1.61 16.28
CA LYS A 8 -11.44 -2.34 17.52
C LYS A 8 -10.36 -1.65 18.35
N LEU A 9 -10.19 -0.35 18.19
CA LEU A 9 -9.22 0.40 18.97
C LEU A 9 -9.56 0.33 20.47
N PRO A 10 -8.55 0.16 21.35
CA PRO A 10 -8.74 0.23 22.79
C PRO A 10 -9.30 1.60 23.21
N LYS A 11 -10.04 1.65 24.32
CA LYS A 11 -10.71 2.87 24.81
C LYS A 11 -9.76 4.05 25.12
N ASN A 12 -8.48 3.77 25.33
CA ASN A 12 -7.44 4.76 25.56
C ASN A 12 -6.76 5.26 24.27
N VAL A 13 -7.25 4.85 23.09
CA VAL A 13 -6.76 5.30 21.80
C VAL A 13 -7.84 6.11 21.11
N GLU A 14 -7.49 7.32 20.72
CA GLU A 14 -8.33 8.21 19.95
C GLU A 14 -7.84 8.26 18.50
N LEU A 15 -8.75 8.06 17.54
CA LEU A 15 -8.47 8.12 16.11
C LEU A 15 -9.00 9.43 15.53
N TYR A 16 -8.11 10.20 14.93
CA TYR A 16 -8.44 11.42 14.21
C TYR A 16 -8.20 11.24 12.72
N GLU A 17 -9.25 11.05 11.96
CA GLU A 17 -9.20 10.97 10.51
C GLU A 17 -9.20 12.38 9.88
N ASN A 18 -8.81 12.46 8.60
CA ASN A 18 -8.77 13.72 7.84
C ASN A 18 -7.93 14.83 8.52
N SER A 19 -6.99 14.44 9.37
CA SER A 19 -6.18 15.33 10.19
C SER A 19 -4.69 15.23 9.85
N PRO A 20 -4.27 15.62 8.63
CA PRO A 20 -2.89 15.51 8.21
C PRO A 20 -1.97 16.39 9.06
N VAL A 21 -0.91 15.80 9.60
CA VAL A 21 0.15 16.57 10.28
C VAL A 21 1.03 17.23 9.22
N ILE A 22 1.01 18.55 9.18
CA ILE A 22 1.73 19.37 8.19
C ILE A 22 3.07 19.93 8.70
N ASP A 23 3.27 19.94 10.03
CA ASP A 23 4.51 20.41 10.65
C ASP A 23 4.73 19.73 11.99
N ILE A 24 5.99 19.46 12.35
CA ILE A 24 6.39 18.89 13.63
C ILE A 24 7.53 19.73 14.22
N ARG A 25 7.25 20.41 15.32
CA ARG A 25 8.26 21.13 16.11
C ARG A 25 8.72 20.24 17.25
N LYS A 26 10.01 19.90 17.22
CA LYS A 26 10.65 19.06 18.24
C LYS A 26 10.91 19.85 19.50
N GLY A 27 10.73 19.23 20.67
CA GLY A 27 10.99 19.82 21.98
C GLY A 27 10.87 18.78 23.09
N LYS A 28 10.96 19.20 24.34
CA LYS A 28 10.64 18.36 25.50
C LYS A 28 9.19 17.82 25.39
N ILE A 29 8.30 18.66 24.87
CA ILE A 29 6.96 18.29 24.40
C ILE A 29 6.96 18.62 22.91
N ASN A 30 6.68 17.64 22.06
CA ASN A 30 6.58 17.84 20.62
C ASN A 30 5.25 18.56 20.30
N THR A 31 5.27 19.42 19.30
CA THR A 31 4.09 20.12 18.81
C THR A 31 3.85 19.73 17.35
N LEU A 32 2.70 19.11 17.08
CA LEU A 32 2.28 18.71 15.76
C LEU A 32 1.17 19.64 15.28
N ARG A 33 1.33 20.20 14.10
CA ARG A 33 0.35 21.11 13.52
C ARG A 33 -0.42 20.42 12.42
N THR A 34 -1.74 20.49 12.49
CA THR A 34 -2.65 20.16 11.40
C THR A 34 -3.18 21.47 10.77
N PRO A 35 -3.93 21.44 9.65
CA PRO A 35 -4.55 22.64 9.10
C PRO A 35 -5.47 23.38 10.11
N GLU A 36 -6.15 22.63 10.98
CA GLU A 36 -7.20 23.15 11.85
C GLU A 36 -6.81 23.19 13.34
N SER A 37 -5.75 22.47 13.74
CA SER A 37 -5.44 22.25 15.15
C SER A 37 -3.96 22.09 15.44
N THR A 38 -3.64 22.09 16.72
CA THR A 38 -2.29 21.80 17.22
C THR A 38 -2.37 20.74 18.32
N ILE A 39 -1.57 19.68 18.17
CA ILE A 39 -1.47 18.59 19.13
C ILE A 39 -0.14 18.72 19.87
N ARG A 40 -0.14 18.52 21.17
CA ARG A 40 1.05 18.49 22.02
C ARG A 40 1.23 17.09 22.58
N ALA A 41 2.38 16.48 22.36
CA ALA A 41 2.68 15.13 22.80
C ALA A 41 4.11 15.00 23.34
N GLU A 42 4.27 14.30 24.45
CA GLU A 42 5.58 13.98 25.00
C GLU A 42 6.35 13.08 24.03
N ASN A 43 5.73 12.02 23.55
CA ASN A 43 6.32 11.09 22.59
C ASN A 43 5.52 11.08 21.29
N VAL A 44 6.22 10.97 20.17
CA VAL A 44 5.62 10.89 18.83
C VAL A 44 6.23 9.72 18.07
N ILE A 45 5.39 8.91 17.45
CA ILE A 45 5.77 7.86 16.51
C ILE A 45 5.24 8.23 15.13
N MET A 46 6.14 8.49 14.19
CA MET A 46 5.79 8.71 12.79
C MET A 46 5.72 7.37 12.09
N ALA A 47 4.51 6.95 11.69
CA ALA A 47 4.25 5.68 11.00
C ALA A 47 3.77 5.89 9.55
N CYS A 48 4.23 6.94 8.89
CA CYS A 48 3.81 7.38 7.56
C CYS A 48 4.61 6.72 6.42
N ASN A 49 5.03 5.47 6.60
CA ASN A 49 5.79 4.68 5.65
C ASN A 49 7.08 5.41 5.17
N TYR A 50 7.17 5.84 3.91
CA TYR A 50 8.36 6.47 3.33
C TYR A 50 8.28 8.01 3.25
N GLU A 51 7.10 8.60 3.38
CA GLU A 51 6.86 10.03 3.11
C GLU A 51 7.75 11.01 3.89
N PRO A 52 7.97 10.85 5.21
CA PRO A 52 8.84 11.76 5.95
C PRO A 52 10.30 11.66 5.54
N LEU A 53 10.70 10.53 4.99
CA LEU A 53 12.07 10.27 4.54
C LEU A 53 12.30 10.82 3.14
N ALA A 54 11.26 10.87 2.30
CA ALA A 54 11.30 11.47 0.98
C ALA A 54 11.47 13.00 1.04
N SER A 55 10.97 13.65 2.10
CA SER A 55 10.97 15.10 2.25
C SER A 55 12.26 15.74 2.79
N GLY A 56 13.28 14.96 3.22
CA GLY A 56 14.49 15.66 3.59
C GLY A 56 15.59 14.96 4.37
N GLN A 57 15.32 14.04 5.27
CA GLN A 57 16.37 13.60 6.21
C GLN A 57 17.04 12.25 5.88
N GLN A 58 16.51 11.46 4.94
CA GLN A 58 17.11 10.16 4.57
C GLN A 58 16.87 9.79 3.09
N LYS A 59 16.83 10.75 2.20
CA LYS A 59 16.57 10.57 0.75
C LYS A 59 17.41 9.50 0.06
N GLN A 60 18.59 9.22 0.56
CA GLN A 60 19.54 8.29 -0.08
C GLN A 60 19.36 6.82 0.30
N ARG A 61 18.47 6.49 1.24
CA ARG A 61 18.32 5.12 1.77
C ARG A 61 16.97 4.46 1.46
N VAL A 62 16.05 5.23 0.93
CA VAL A 62 14.67 4.78 0.67
C VAL A 62 14.24 5.20 -0.72
N VAL A 63 13.64 4.27 -1.43
CA VAL A 63 13.03 4.51 -2.73
C VAL A 63 11.54 4.18 -2.63
N GLY A 64 10.69 5.10 -3.08
CA GLY A 64 9.28 4.81 -3.29
C GLY A 64 9.09 4.10 -4.62
N VAL A 65 8.70 2.85 -4.58
CA VAL A 65 8.35 2.04 -5.75
C VAL A 65 6.83 2.08 -5.94
N THR A 66 6.39 2.51 -7.10
CA THR A 66 4.96 2.57 -7.42
C THR A 66 4.54 1.24 -8.01
N LEU A 67 3.55 0.64 -7.37
CA LEU A 67 2.92 -0.61 -7.77
C LEU A 67 1.56 -0.31 -8.39
N SER A 68 1.14 -1.09 -9.37
CA SER A 68 -0.23 -1.00 -9.87
C SER A 68 -0.85 -2.37 -10.14
N GLY A 69 -2.17 -2.40 -10.08
CA GLY A 69 -2.96 -3.60 -10.30
C GLY A 69 -4.34 -3.28 -10.84
N SER A 70 -5.01 -4.34 -11.23
CA SER A 70 -6.38 -4.34 -11.72
C SER A 70 -7.21 -5.36 -10.93
N ILE A 71 -8.50 -5.08 -10.81
CA ILE A 71 -9.45 -5.98 -10.16
C ILE A 71 -10.60 -6.22 -11.15
N THR A 72 -10.99 -7.48 -11.31
CA THR A 72 -12.11 -7.85 -12.17
C THR A 72 -13.45 -7.35 -11.59
N ARG A 73 -14.51 -7.41 -12.39
CA ARG A 73 -15.86 -7.49 -11.82
C ARG A 73 -16.00 -8.73 -10.94
N VAL A 74 -17.08 -8.80 -10.19
CA VAL A 74 -17.47 -10.03 -9.49
C VAL A 74 -17.63 -11.16 -10.52
N LEU A 75 -17.02 -12.30 -10.23
CA LEU A 75 -17.14 -13.52 -11.07
C LEU A 75 -18.51 -14.17 -10.88
N THR A 76 -19.02 -14.79 -11.93
CA THR A 76 -20.18 -15.67 -11.84
C THR A 76 -19.80 -17.00 -11.18
N GLN A 77 -20.79 -17.79 -10.80
CA GLN A 77 -20.56 -19.11 -10.20
C GLN A 77 -19.81 -20.03 -11.17
N ASP A 78 -20.21 -20.07 -12.44
CA ASP A 78 -19.54 -20.88 -13.48
C ASP A 78 -18.07 -20.46 -13.68
N GLU A 79 -17.80 -19.14 -13.62
CA GLU A 79 -16.42 -18.63 -13.71
C GLU A 79 -15.57 -19.02 -12.50
N ILE A 80 -16.16 -19.04 -11.30
CA ILE A 80 -15.47 -19.47 -10.08
C ILE A 80 -15.13 -20.97 -10.16
N GLU A 81 -16.02 -21.80 -10.67
CA GLU A 81 -15.82 -23.22 -10.81
C GLU A 81 -14.60 -23.57 -11.71
N THR A 82 -14.26 -22.70 -12.69
CA THR A 82 -13.03 -22.85 -13.48
C THR A 82 -11.75 -22.67 -12.67
N LEU A 83 -11.82 -22.01 -11.51
CA LEU A 83 -10.67 -21.75 -10.64
C LEU A 83 -10.38 -22.86 -9.62
N GLY A 84 -11.25 -23.88 -9.55
CA GLY A 84 -11.15 -25.00 -8.60
C GLY A 84 -12.03 -24.80 -7.37
N THR A 85 -11.77 -25.57 -6.33
CA THR A 85 -12.63 -25.65 -5.14
C THR A 85 -12.35 -24.60 -4.07
N GLU A 86 -11.20 -23.95 -4.13
CA GLU A 86 -10.80 -22.95 -3.14
C GLU A 86 -11.56 -21.64 -3.34
N THR A 87 -12.19 -21.16 -2.29
CA THR A 87 -13.09 -19.99 -2.35
C THR A 87 -12.39 -18.65 -2.10
N SER A 88 -11.17 -18.69 -1.58
CA SER A 88 -10.33 -17.51 -1.33
C SER A 88 -8.86 -17.94 -1.29
N TRP A 89 -8.02 -17.33 -2.11
CA TRP A 89 -6.60 -17.65 -2.16
C TRP A 89 -5.77 -16.47 -2.67
N GLY A 90 -4.48 -16.52 -2.40
CA GLY A 90 -3.51 -15.57 -2.92
C GLY A 90 -2.22 -16.26 -3.33
N VAL A 91 -1.68 -15.84 -4.47
CA VAL A 91 -0.40 -16.32 -5.00
C VAL A 91 0.56 -15.15 -5.13
N LEU A 92 1.72 -15.29 -4.51
CA LEU A 92 2.83 -14.36 -4.62
C LEU A 92 3.93 -15.00 -5.46
N SER A 93 4.40 -14.30 -6.48
CA SER A 93 5.55 -14.77 -7.26
C SER A 93 6.80 -14.81 -6.38
N LEU A 94 7.61 -15.85 -6.56
CA LEU A 94 8.95 -15.92 -5.97
C LEU A 94 9.93 -14.91 -6.60
N HIS A 95 9.64 -14.45 -7.81
CA HIS A 95 10.41 -13.42 -8.49
C HIS A 95 10.01 -12.03 -7.97
N SER A 96 10.97 -11.20 -7.58
CA SER A 96 10.73 -9.89 -6.95
C SER A 96 9.90 -8.90 -7.79
N GLY A 97 9.91 -9.04 -9.11
CA GLY A 97 9.07 -8.26 -10.04
C GLY A 97 7.84 -8.99 -10.55
N GLY A 98 7.53 -10.16 -10.00
CA GLY A 98 6.44 -10.99 -10.49
C GLY A 98 5.05 -10.56 -10.05
N ALA A 99 4.04 -11.18 -10.64
CA ALA A 99 2.66 -10.89 -10.35
C ALA A 99 2.25 -11.39 -8.94
N THR A 100 1.43 -10.61 -8.27
CA THR A 100 0.62 -11.07 -7.15
C THR A 100 -0.81 -11.21 -7.62
N VAL A 101 -1.42 -12.35 -7.39
CA VAL A 101 -2.79 -12.64 -7.81
C VAL A 101 -3.58 -13.12 -6.60
N ARG A 102 -4.82 -12.68 -6.48
CA ARG A 102 -5.68 -13.06 -5.37
C ARG A 102 -7.13 -13.21 -5.84
N LEU A 103 -7.77 -14.30 -5.45
CA LEU A 103 -9.22 -14.41 -5.42
C LEU A 103 -9.70 -13.86 -4.08
N THR A 104 -10.51 -12.81 -4.13
CA THR A 104 -11.04 -12.13 -2.95
C THR A 104 -12.32 -12.80 -2.44
N ASP A 105 -12.69 -12.54 -1.18
CA ASP A 105 -13.90 -13.11 -0.58
C ASP A 105 -15.18 -12.68 -1.31
N ASP A 106 -15.18 -11.47 -1.91
CA ASP A 106 -16.25 -10.95 -2.76
C ASP A 106 -16.17 -11.44 -4.22
N LYS A 107 -15.41 -12.53 -4.46
CA LYS A 107 -15.36 -13.23 -5.75
C LYS A 107 -14.83 -12.38 -6.91
N ARG A 108 -13.78 -11.63 -6.68
CA ARG A 108 -13.03 -10.89 -7.70
C ARG A 108 -11.62 -11.40 -7.80
N ILE A 109 -11.01 -11.33 -8.96
CA ILE A 109 -9.57 -11.55 -9.10
C ILE A 109 -8.87 -10.20 -9.12
N SER A 110 -7.98 -10.01 -8.15
CA SER A 110 -7.04 -8.89 -8.13
C SER A 110 -5.69 -9.36 -8.69
N ILE A 111 -5.16 -8.66 -9.66
CA ILE A 111 -3.83 -8.89 -10.21
C ILE A 111 -2.98 -7.62 -10.12
N ARG A 112 -1.84 -7.70 -9.44
CA ARG A 112 -0.80 -6.69 -9.39
C ARG A 112 0.42 -7.20 -10.15
N ASN A 113 0.87 -6.49 -11.16
CA ASN A 113 1.93 -6.98 -12.05
C ASN A 113 2.91 -5.90 -12.51
N THR A 114 2.85 -4.69 -11.97
CA THR A 114 3.82 -3.65 -12.31
C THR A 114 4.45 -3.07 -11.05
N ALA A 115 5.74 -2.78 -11.15
CA ALA A 115 6.52 -2.11 -10.13
C ALA A 115 7.49 -1.17 -10.85
N GLU A 116 7.42 0.13 -10.56
CA GLU A 116 8.18 1.15 -11.26
C GLU A 116 8.54 2.34 -10.37
N TYR A 117 9.57 3.06 -10.75
CA TYR A 117 9.88 4.33 -10.15
C TYR A 117 9.02 5.43 -10.81
N ASN A 118 8.15 6.06 -10.06
CA ASN A 118 7.30 7.17 -10.51
C ASN A 118 7.45 8.39 -9.61
N ASN A 119 8.69 8.76 -9.32
CA ASN A 119 9.02 9.91 -8.47
C ASN A 119 8.25 9.92 -7.14
N HIS A 120 8.13 8.76 -6.49
CA HIS A 120 7.40 8.53 -5.24
C HIS A 120 5.91 8.92 -5.29
N ARG A 121 5.27 8.84 -6.46
CA ARG A 121 3.88 9.26 -6.67
C ARG A 121 3.02 8.11 -7.16
N LEU A 122 1.73 8.21 -6.89
CA LEU A 122 0.71 7.37 -7.51
C LEU A 122 0.67 7.60 -9.02
N LEU A 123 0.22 6.58 -9.75
CA LEU A 123 -0.05 6.72 -11.18
C LEU A 123 -1.32 7.55 -11.41
N ASN A 124 -1.27 8.44 -12.39
CA ASN A 124 -2.47 9.12 -12.85
C ASN A 124 -3.36 8.20 -13.71
N LYS A 125 -4.56 8.66 -14.04
CA LYS A 125 -5.55 7.87 -14.82
C LYS A 125 -5.00 7.36 -16.15
N GLY A 126 -4.24 8.18 -16.88
CA GLY A 126 -3.65 7.79 -18.17
C GLY A 126 -2.57 6.72 -18.01
N GLN A 127 -1.71 6.88 -17.02
CA GLN A 127 -0.69 5.90 -16.67
C GLN A 127 -1.31 4.56 -16.23
N LEU A 128 -2.33 4.59 -15.37
CA LEU A 128 -3.07 3.38 -14.95
C LEU A 128 -3.67 2.65 -16.15
N LYS A 129 -4.33 3.39 -17.06
CA LYS A 129 -4.91 2.79 -18.27
C LYS A 129 -3.85 2.15 -19.18
N ALA A 130 -2.67 2.75 -19.27
CA ALA A 130 -1.55 2.15 -20.01
C ALA A 130 -1.05 0.84 -19.34
N ARG A 131 -1.00 0.80 -18.00
CA ARG A 131 -0.59 -0.40 -17.23
C ARG A 131 -1.65 -1.50 -17.26
N GLN A 132 -2.92 -1.15 -17.43
CA GLN A 132 -4.02 -2.12 -17.57
C GLN A 132 -3.75 -3.14 -18.70
N LYS A 133 -3.09 -2.74 -19.79
CA LYS A 133 -2.72 -3.66 -20.89
C LYS A 133 -1.78 -4.76 -20.39
N ILE A 134 -0.81 -4.40 -19.56
CA ILE A 134 0.14 -5.36 -18.97
C ILE A 134 -0.60 -6.31 -18.01
N HIS A 135 -1.48 -5.75 -17.19
CA HIS A 135 -2.31 -6.55 -16.29
C HIS A 135 -3.22 -7.50 -17.09
N ARG A 136 -3.80 -7.03 -18.19
CA ARG A 136 -4.66 -7.85 -19.06
C ARG A 136 -3.90 -9.04 -19.66
N GLN A 137 -2.75 -8.80 -20.27
CA GLN A 137 -1.91 -9.86 -20.82
C GLN A 137 -1.51 -10.88 -19.75
N SER A 138 -1.12 -10.39 -18.57
CA SER A 138 -0.75 -11.24 -17.44
C SER A 138 -1.92 -12.06 -16.91
N PHE A 139 -3.11 -11.51 -16.93
CA PHE A 139 -4.34 -12.19 -16.53
C PHE A 139 -4.74 -13.25 -17.52
N ASP A 140 -4.79 -12.92 -18.82
CA ASP A 140 -5.21 -13.82 -19.89
C ASP A 140 -4.29 -15.05 -19.99
N ASN A 141 -2.98 -14.84 -19.77
CA ASN A 141 -2.01 -15.94 -19.76
C ASN A 141 -2.21 -16.92 -18.57
N ARG A 142 -2.81 -16.47 -17.47
CA ARG A 142 -3.04 -17.28 -16.27
C ARG A 142 -4.42 -17.89 -16.22
N PHE A 143 -5.38 -17.16 -16.77
CA PHE A 143 -6.80 -17.49 -16.73
C PHE A 143 -7.41 -17.40 -18.13
N PRO A 144 -7.00 -18.28 -19.09
CA PRO A 144 -7.47 -18.18 -20.47
C PRO A 144 -8.99 -18.29 -20.58
N ASP A 145 -9.61 -19.12 -19.73
CA ASP A 145 -11.07 -19.30 -19.70
C ASP A 145 -11.82 -18.06 -19.17
N LEU A 146 -11.13 -17.16 -18.48
CA LEU A 146 -11.68 -15.91 -17.95
C LEU A 146 -11.22 -14.66 -18.74
N SER A 147 -10.62 -14.82 -19.90
CA SER A 147 -10.13 -13.71 -20.74
C SER A 147 -11.24 -12.71 -21.13
N HIS A 148 -12.48 -13.14 -21.15
CA HIS A 148 -13.67 -12.32 -21.39
C HIS A 148 -14.08 -11.43 -20.19
N VAL A 149 -13.58 -11.72 -18.98
CA VAL A 149 -13.96 -11.00 -17.75
C VAL A 149 -13.28 -9.63 -17.71
N PRO A 150 -14.02 -8.50 -17.67
CA PRO A 150 -13.45 -7.18 -17.66
C PRO A 150 -12.83 -6.82 -16.30
N PHE A 151 -11.83 -5.94 -16.33
CA PHE A 151 -11.40 -5.22 -15.13
C PHE A 151 -12.33 -4.05 -14.85
N GLU A 152 -12.82 -3.99 -13.64
CA GLU A 152 -13.72 -2.93 -13.15
C GLU A 152 -12.95 -1.84 -12.41
N HIS A 153 -11.90 -2.22 -11.68
CA HIS A 153 -11.09 -1.28 -10.91
C HIS A 153 -9.62 -1.32 -11.31
N LEU A 154 -9.01 -0.14 -11.25
CA LEU A 154 -7.56 0.06 -11.40
C LEU A 154 -7.06 0.80 -10.16
N TYR A 155 -5.90 0.39 -9.66
CA TYR A 155 -5.30 1.04 -8.50
C TYR A 155 -3.79 1.16 -8.63
N SER A 156 -3.21 2.08 -7.88
CA SER A 156 -1.78 2.13 -7.62
C SER A 156 -1.52 2.47 -6.16
N GLY A 157 -0.37 2.04 -5.69
CA GLY A 157 0.13 2.34 -4.35
C GLY A 157 1.62 2.61 -4.42
N VAL A 158 2.18 3.27 -3.42
CA VAL A 158 3.63 3.46 -3.31
C VAL A 158 4.14 2.71 -2.10
N GLU A 159 5.13 1.87 -2.34
CA GLU A 159 5.83 1.09 -1.32
C GLU A 159 7.19 1.72 -1.05
N GLY A 160 7.52 1.95 0.21
CA GLY A 160 8.86 2.39 0.62
C GLY A 160 9.82 1.22 0.68
N VAL A 161 10.82 1.21 -0.19
CA VAL A 161 11.82 0.13 -0.26
C VAL A 161 13.17 0.66 0.20
N THR A 162 13.80 -0.08 1.11
CA THR A 162 15.17 0.18 1.58
C THR A 162 16.17 -0.68 0.79
N ALA A 163 17.42 -0.24 0.72
CA ALA A 163 18.47 -0.97 -0.03
C ALA A 163 18.70 -2.39 0.50
N ASN A 164 18.58 -2.60 1.79
CA ASN A 164 18.75 -3.90 2.44
C ASN A 164 17.43 -4.66 2.64
N LYS A 165 16.31 -4.12 2.11
CA LYS A 165 14.96 -4.69 2.22
C LYS A 165 14.48 -4.91 3.65
N THR A 166 14.98 -4.15 4.61
CA THR A 166 14.52 -4.18 6.01
C THR A 166 13.64 -2.98 6.31
N ASN A 167 12.73 -3.14 7.26
CA ASN A 167 11.94 -2.03 7.78
C ASN A 167 12.83 -1.04 8.53
N ILE A 168 12.40 0.20 8.65
CA ILE A 168 13.11 1.21 9.41
C ILE A 168 12.39 1.45 10.73
N PHE A 169 13.10 1.21 11.84
CA PHE A 169 12.74 1.66 13.17
C PHE A 169 13.86 2.54 13.68
N LYS A 170 13.59 3.83 13.88
CA LYS A 170 14.63 4.78 14.22
C LYS A 170 14.14 5.83 15.20
N ARG A 171 15.00 6.15 16.18
CA ARG A 171 14.84 7.31 17.04
C ARG A 171 15.41 8.54 16.31
N LEU A 172 14.58 9.55 16.06
CA LEU A 172 14.95 10.78 15.36
C LEU A 172 15.36 11.90 16.33
N SER A 173 14.83 11.88 17.54
CA SER A 173 15.21 12.71 18.68
C SER A 173 14.85 11.98 19.99
N PRO A 174 15.15 12.51 21.19
CA PRO A 174 14.88 11.81 22.44
C PRO A 174 13.46 11.23 22.60
N ASN A 175 12.48 11.85 21.96
CA ASN A 175 11.06 11.51 22.09
C ASN A 175 10.30 11.56 20.76
N LEU A 176 11.01 11.47 19.63
CA LEU A 176 10.44 11.34 18.30
C LEU A 176 11.02 10.11 17.61
N TYR A 177 10.14 9.23 17.17
CA TYR A 177 10.48 7.94 16.57
C TYR A 177 9.90 7.85 15.16
N PHE A 178 10.51 7.02 14.35
CA PHE A 178 10.03 6.68 13.01
C PHE A 178 9.91 5.17 12.86
N ALA A 179 8.79 4.71 12.33
CA ALA A 179 8.53 3.34 11.92
C ALA A 179 7.97 3.36 10.50
N GLY A 180 8.65 2.73 9.55
CA GLY A 180 8.20 2.77 8.16
C GLY A 180 9.05 1.91 7.22
N CYS A 181 8.82 2.10 5.93
CA CYS A 181 9.47 1.34 4.86
C CYS A 181 9.23 -0.16 5.03
N TYR A 182 7.96 -0.55 5.10
CA TYR A 182 7.55 -1.92 5.38
C TYR A 182 7.91 -2.91 4.26
N ASN A 183 8.35 -2.43 3.10
CA ASN A 183 8.83 -3.25 1.96
C ASN A 183 7.83 -4.34 1.53
N GLY A 184 6.53 -4.11 1.71
CA GLY A 184 5.46 -5.05 1.41
C GLY A 184 5.38 -6.30 2.30
N SER A 185 6.36 -6.52 3.17
CA SER A 185 6.48 -7.72 4.01
C SER A 185 6.52 -7.40 5.50
N GLY A 186 6.42 -6.15 5.88
CA GLY A 186 6.58 -5.68 7.25
C GLY A 186 5.27 -5.39 7.98
N ILE A 187 4.18 -6.05 7.59
CA ILE A 187 2.87 -5.91 8.20
C ILE A 187 2.56 -7.13 9.05
#